data_4be28058971ea6c35cb9c1ca4bccdb31
#
_entry.id   4be28058971ea6c35cb9c1ca4bccdb31
#
_cell.length_a   1.000
_cell.length_b   1.000
_cell.length_c   1.000
_cell.angle_alpha   90.00
_cell.angle_beta   90.00
_cell.angle_gamma   90.00
#
_symmetry.space_group_name_H-M   'P 1'
#
loop_
_entity.id
_entity.type
_entity.pdbx_description
1 polymer ?
#
loop_
_entity_poly.entity_id
_entity_poly.type
_entity_poly.pdbx_seq_one_letter_code
_entity_poly.pdbx_strand_id
1 'polypeptide(L)' 'MSLEEIQMELELAGVGMEHVSKLVRVCKRFGFDAKTMDKRLQTMGYAKIFTIYDEPESDQK' A
#
# COMPACT_ATOMS: atom_id res chain seq x y z
N MET A 1 -7.94 4.54 8.12
CA MET A 1 -7.45 3.15 8.19
C MET A 1 -6.42 3.03 9.28
N SER A 2 -6.54 2.01 10.12
CA SER A 2 -5.59 1.83 11.20
C SER A 2 -4.34 1.12 10.69
N LEU A 3 -3.26 1.20 11.48
CA LEU A 3 -2.04 0.51 11.09
C LEU A 3 -2.23 -1.00 11.04
N GLU A 4 -3.07 -1.53 11.92
CA GLU A 4 -3.36 -2.95 11.90
C GLU A 4 -4.06 -3.37 10.63
N GLU A 5 -5.00 -2.55 10.16
CA GLU A 5 -5.69 -2.84 8.91
C GLU A 5 -4.73 -2.78 7.73
N ILE A 6 -3.86 -1.78 7.73
CA ILE A 6 -2.86 -1.66 6.67
C ILE A 6 -1.98 -2.89 6.64
N GLN A 7 -1.51 -3.31 7.81
CA GLN A 7 -0.66 -4.48 7.91
C GLN A 7 -1.38 -5.73 7.40
N MET A 8 -2.64 -5.89 7.80
CA MET A 8 -3.43 -7.05 7.38
C MET A 8 -3.63 -7.06 5.87
N GLU A 9 -3.93 -5.92 5.28
CA GLU A 9 -4.09 -5.85 3.83
C GLU A 9 -2.81 -6.27 3.11
N LEU A 10 -1.68 -5.81 3.60
CA LEU A 10 -0.40 -6.17 3.01
C LEU A 10 -0.14 -7.67 3.12
N GLU A 11 -0.42 -8.24 4.27
CA GLU A 11 -0.23 -9.67 4.48
C GLU A 11 -1.15 -10.49 3.58
N LEU A 12 -2.41 -10.09 3.48
CA LEU A 12 -3.36 -10.79 2.63
C LEU A 12 -2.98 -10.72 1.15
N ALA A 13 -2.30 -9.66 0.76
CA ALA A 13 -1.85 -9.50 -0.62
C ALA A 13 -0.58 -10.30 -0.92
N GLY A 14 -0.01 -10.95 0.09
CA GLY A 14 1.18 -11.77 -0.12
C GLY A 14 2.49 -11.02 0.02
N VAL A 15 2.45 -9.85 0.63
CA VAL A 15 3.66 -9.06 0.83
C VAL A 15 4.51 -9.71 1.94
N GLY A 16 5.80 -9.84 1.70
CA GLY A 16 6.69 -10.44 2.68
C GLY A 16 6.77 -9.62 3.96
N MET A 17 7.02 -10.30 5.08
CA MET A 17 7.03 -9.66 6.39
C MET A 17 8.02 -8.50 6.48
N GLU A 18 9.17 -8.64 5.84
CA GLU A 18 10.16 -7.57 5.86
C GLU A 18 9.63 -6.31 5.19
N HIS A 19 8.93 -6.49 4.09
CA HIS A 19 8.36 -5.36 3.37
C HIS A 19 7.17 -4.78 4.12
N VAL A 20 6.36 -5.64 4.75
CA VAL A 20 5.25 -5.19 5.57
C VAL A 20 5.77 -4.28 6.69
N SER A 21 6.82 -4.72 7.38
CA SER A 21 7.40 -3.92 8.46
C SER A 21 7.87 -2.56 7.98
N LYS A 22 8.55 -2.52 6.84
CA LYS A 22 9.03 -1.25 6.29
C LYS A 22 7.89 -0.32 5.93
N LEU A 23 6.86 -0.85 5.29
CA LEU A 23 5.74 -0.03 4.86
C LEU A 23 4.94 0.48 6.04
N VAL A 24 4.73 -0.36 7.06
CA VAL A 24 4.03 0.08 8.27
C VAL A 24 4.84 1.17 8.96
N ARG A 25 6.16 1.03 9.00
CA ARG A 25 7.01 2.05 9.61
C ARG A 25 6.89 3.40 8.89
N VAL A 26 6.82 3.35 7.56
CA VAL A 26 6.63 4.58 6.77
C VAL A 26 5.30 5.22 7.14
N CYS A 27 4.25 4.42 7.29
CA CYS A 27 2.95 4.94 7.67
C CYS A 27 2.98 5.58 9.06
N LYS A 28 3.70 4.98 9.98
CA LYS A 28 3.81 5.53 11.32
C LYS A 28 4.51 6.90 11.30
N ARG A 29 5.48 7.04 10.44
CA ARG A 29 6.30 8.24 10.43
C ARG A 29 5.69 9.38 9.62
N PHE A 30 5.14 9.05 8.46
CA PHE A 30 4.66 10.07 7.52
C PHE A 30 3.15 10.06 7.33
N GLY A 31 2.47 9.10 7.93
CA GLY A 31 1.03 8.95 7.71
C GLY A 31 0.76 8.03 6.53
N PHE A 32 -0.48 7.55 6.46
CA PHE A 32 -0.89 6.66 5.39
C PHE A 32 -1.29 7.45 4.15
N ASP A 33 -0.73 7.08 3.02
CA ASP A 33 -1.09 7.64 1.73
C ASP A 33 -1.18 6.49 0.74
N ALA A 34 -2.40 6.21 0.27
CA ALA A 34 -2.65 5.06 -0.57
C ALA A 34 -1.80 5.07 -1.84
N LYS A 35 -1.68 6.23 -2.48
CA LYS A 35 -0.90 6.32 -3.71
C LYS A 35 0.57 6.04 -3.48
N THR A 36 1.11 6.60 -2.41
CA THR A 36 2.50 6.40 -2.07
C THR A 36 2.77 4.94 -1.72
N MET A 37 1.85 4.32 -0.97
CA MET A 37 1.99 2.92 -0.60
C MET A 37 2.01 2.02 -1.83
N ASP A 38 1.09 2.26 -2.76
CA ASP A 38 1.04 1.44 -3.96
C ASP A 38 2.28 1.63 -4.82
N LYS A 39 2.77 2.85 -4.89
CA LYS A 39 3.99 3.13 -5.64
C LYS A 39 5.16 2.35 -5.06
N ARG A 40 5.27 2.33 -3.74
CA ARG A 40 6.32 1.56 -3.08
C ARG A 40 6.17 0.07 -3.32
N LEU A 41 4.92 -0.43 -3.28
CA LEU A 41 4.64 -1.83 -3.55
C LEU A 41 5.08 -2.20 -4.96
N GLN A 42 4.77 -1.38 -5.94
CA GLN A 42 5.17 -1.64 -7.31
C GLN A 42 6.69 -1.65 -7.46
N THR A 43 7.37 -0.77 -6.76
CA THR A 43 8.82 -0.74 -6.76
C THR A 43 9.40 -2.04 -6.20
N MET A 44 8.71 -2.63 -5.24
CA MET A 44 9.14 -3.89 -4.63
C MET A 44 8.73 -5.12 -5.44
N GLY A 45 7.95 -4.92 -6.51
CA GLY A 45 7.52 -6.03 -7.35
C GLY A 45 6.13 -6.54 -7.07
N TYR A 46 5.37 -5.82 -6.27
CA TYR A 46 3.99 -6.21 -5.96
C TYR A 46 3.00 -5.38 -6.77
N ALA A 47 1.76 -5.85 -6.82
CA ALA A 47 0.70 -5.12 -7.47
C ALA A 47 0.12 -4.07 -6.53
N LYS A 48 -0.65 -3.14 -7.10
CA LYS A 48 -1.38 -2.17 -6.31
C LYS A 48 -2.37 -2.87 -5.39
N ILE A 49 -2.58 -2.30 -4.21
CA ILE A 49 -3.54 -2.82 -3.25
C ILE A 49 -4.57 -1.77 -2.88
N PHE A 50 -4.09 -0.57 -2.57
CA PHE A 50 -4.94 0.44 -1.94
C PHE A 50 -5.65 1.35 -2.92
N THR A 51 -5.18 1.45 -4.14
CA THR A 51 -5.78 2.36 -5.13
C THR A 51 -6.43 1.61 -6.29
N ILE A 52 -6.65 0.32 -6.15
CA ILE A 52 -7.25 -0.44 -7.25
C ILE A 52 -8.69 -0.03 -7.52
N TYR A 53 -9.38 0.52 -6.53
CA TYR A 53 -10.75 0.96 -6.70
C TYR A 53 -10.86 2.46 -6.91
N ASP A 54 -9.74 3.17 -6.88
CA ASP A 54 -9.69 4.61 -7.09
C ASP A 54 -9.24 4.95 -8.49
N GLU A 55 -9.44 4.06 -9.42
CA GLU A 55 -9.08 4.27 -10.81
C GLU A 55 -9.88 5.41 -11.37
N PRO A 56 -9.31 6.36 -11.81
CA PRO A 56 -10.04 7.48 -12.37
C PRO A 56 -10.42 7.25 -13.79
N GLU A 57 -10.58 7.34 -13.60
CA GLU A 57 -10.70 7.44 -14.30
C GLU A 57 -10.32 8.03 -15.18
N SER A 58 -9.84 8.08 -14.73
CA SER A 58 -9.52 8.51 -15.16
C SER A 58 -9.10 8.77 -16.04
N ASP A 59 -9.09 8.60 -16.04
CA ASP A 59 -8.82 8.83 -16.63
C ASP A 59 -8.85 9.16 -17.55
N GLN A 60 -9.10 9.21 -17.46
CA GLN A 60 -9.31 9.55 -18.08
C GLN A 60 -9.26 10.03 -18.88
N LYS A 61 -9.31 10.12 -19.01
CA LYS A 61 -9.42 10.61 -19.52
C LYS A 61 -9.29 10.74 -20.00
#